data_34b4703d69d4df8efa26258ac4005916
#
_entry.id   34b4703d69d4df8efa26258ac4005916
#
_cell.length_a   1.000
_cell.length_b   1.000
_cell.length_c   1.000
_cell.angle_alpha   90.00
_cell.angle_beta   90.00
_cell.angle_gamma   90.00
#
_symmetry.space_group_name_H-M   'P 1'
#
loop_
_entity.id
_entity.type
_entity.pdbx_description
1 polymer ?
#
loop_
_entity_poly.entity_id
_entity_poly.type
_entity_poly.pdbx_seq_one_letter_code
_entity_poly.pdbx_strand_id
1 'polypeptide(L)'
;AARFAFDQILSNGACGAAMVAAMVMYMSSDPYDYSLSEPDKPAKAIDSGLYIVATPIGNLADMSQRAIDMLRAADLIAVEDSRVTGKLLHHLGLKKRMRPYHDHSSEADRDALLAVARDGVVVLVSDAGTPLISDPGYKLVRAAREAGIAVSTAPGASAVIAALSISGLPTDRFLFAGFLPSKAKA
;
A
#
# COMPACT_ATOMS: atom_id res chain seq x y z
N ALA A 1 -15.58 -3.36 16.68
CA ALA A 1 -16.85 -3.21 15.92
C ALA A 1 -16.60 -2.63 14.52
N ALA A 2 -15.92 -1.49 14.39
CA ALA A 2 -15.67 -0.85 13.08
C ALA A 2 -14.82 -1.70 12.13
N ARG A 3 -13.79 -2.41 12.63
CA ARG A 3 -12.95 -3.33 11.86
C ARG A 3 -13.77 -4.51 11.31
N PHE A 4 -14.67 -5.06 12.10
CA PHE A 4 -15.55 -6.15 11.70
C PHE A 4 -16.54 -5.72 10.60
N ALA A 5 -17.08 -4.51 10.68
CA ALA A 5 -17.95 -3.95 9.65
C ALA A 5 -17.19 -3.68 8.33
N PHE A 6 -15.95 -3.22 8.41
CA PHE A 6 -15.09 -3.00 7.24
C PHE A 6 -14.76 -4.32 6.52
N ASP A 7 -14.40 -5.36 7.27
CA ASP A 7 -14.11 -6.68 6.72
C ASP A 7 -15.36 -7.32 6.07
N GLN A 8 -16.54 -7.11 6.64
CA GLN A 8 -17.82 -7.60 6.13
C GLN A 8 -18.26 -6.88 4.83
N ILE A 9 -17.99 -5.58 4.70
CA ILE A 9 -18.27 -4.80 3.48
C ILE A 9 -17.32 -5.23 2.35
N LEU A 10 -16.07 -5.52 2.68
CA LEU A 10 -15.09 -6.01 1.72
C LEU A 10 -15.41 -7.42 1.20
N SER A 11 -15.97 -8.29 2.05
CA SER A 11 -16.35 -9.68 1.69
C SER A 11 -17.59 -9.76 0.80
N ASN A 12 -18.47 -8.76 0.84
CA ASN A 12 -19.75 -8.77 0.13
C ASN A 12 -19.72 -8.14 -1.27
N GLY A 13 -18.55 -7.83 -1.83
CA GLY A 13 -18.43 -7.31 -3.20
C GLY A 13 -19.11 -5.94 -3.42
N ALA A 14 -19.26 -5.16 -2.38
CA ALA A 14 -19.96 -3.87 -2.43
C ALA A 14 -19.29 -2.88 -3.38
N CYS A 15 -20.11 -2.20 -4.19
CA CYS A 15 -19.74 -1.16 -5.14
C CYS A 15 -18.93 -0.04 -4.47
N GLY A 16 -18.03 0.60 -5.23
CA GLY A 16 -17.04 1.59 -4.76
C GLY A 16 -17.58 2.69 -3.82
N ALA A 17 -18.84 3.09 -3.96
CA ALA A 17 -19.48 4.07 -3.06
C ALA A 17 -19.65 3.58 -1.61
N ALA A 18 -19.95 2.29 -1.42
CA ALA A 18 -20.10 1.70 -0.09
C ALA A 18 -18.72 1.53 0.59
N MET A 19 -17.67 1.31 -0.19
CA MET A 19 -16.30 1.23 0.31
C MET A 19 -15.78 2.60 0.79
N VAL A 20 -16.12 3.67 0.09
CA VAL A 20 -15.79 5.04 0.52
C VAL A 20 -16.56 5.43 1.79
N ALA A 21 -17.85 5.08 1.88
CA ALA A 21 -18.65 5.34 3.08
C ALA A 21 -18.12 4.57 4.31
N ALA A 22 -17.70 3.31 4.13
CA ALA A 22 -17.08 2.52 5.20
C ALA A 22 -15.71 3.09 5.63
N MET A 23 -14.92 3.59 4.69
CA MET A 23 -13.65 4.26 4.98
C MET A 23 -13.88 5.57 5.74
N VAL A 24 -14.90 6.36 5.39
CA VAL A 24 -15.29 7.58 6.12
C VAL A 24 -15.81 7.26 7.52
N MET A 25 -16.62 6.21 7.69
CA MET A 25 -17.08 5.74 9.02
C MET A 25 -15.91 5.21 9.87
N TYR A 26 -14.95 4.53 9.28
CA TYR A 26 -13.74 4.09 9.98
C TYR A 26 -12.89 5.29 10.45
N MET A 27 -12.84 6.36 9.67
CA MET A 27 -12.13 7.60 10.04
C MET A 27 -12.90 8.45 11.07
N SER A 28 -14.19 8.24 11.26
CA SER A 28 -15.03 9.01 12.19
C SER A 28 -15.25 8.33 13.56
N SER A 29 -14.87 7.07 13.73
CA SER A 29 -14.91 6.39 15.02
C SER A 29 -13.64 6.68 15.82
N ASP A 30 -13.67 7.72 16.61
CA ASP A 30 -12.61 8.22 17.51
C ASP A 30 -11.22 8.17 16.87
N PRO A 31 -10.89 9.14 15.99
CA PRO A 31 -9.60 9.14 15.30
C PRO A 31 -8.42 9.43 16.24
N TYR A 32 -8.67 9.65 17.53
CA TYR A 32 -7.67 10.17 18.47
C TYR A 32 -7.44 9.30 19.69
N ASP A 33 -7.62 7.97 19.58
CA ASP A 33 -6.91 7.11 20.52
C ASP A 33 -5.39 7.25 20.25
N TYR A 34 -4.84 8.40 20.66
CA TYR A 34 -3.41 8.61 20.81
C TYR A 34 -2.87 7.83 22.02
N SER A 35 -3.28 6.62 22.24
CA SER A 35 -2.41 5.70 22.94
C SER A 35 -1.19 5.53 22.02
N LEU A 36 -0.33 6.56 22.08
CA LEU A 36 1.01 6.51 21.55
C LEU A 36 1.55 5.17 22.01
N SER A 37 1.84 4.29 21.07
CA SER A 37 2.52 3.05 21.39
C SER A 37 3.68 3.43 22.29
N GLU A 38 3.61 3.03 23.57
CA GLU A 38 4.71 3.21 24.49
C GLU A 38 5.96 2.70 23.76
N PRO A 39 7.07 3.46 23.77
CA PRO A 39 8.25 3.11 22.98
C PRO A 39 8.81 1.71 23.26
N ASP A 40 8.34 1.04 24.32
CA ASP A 40 8.75 -0.28 24.77
C ASP A 40 7.74 -1.41 24.48
N LYS A 41 6.60 -1.15 23.83
CA LYS A 41 5.75 -2.28 23.43
C LYS A 41 6.40 -3.02 22.27
N PRO A 42 6.65 -4.34 22.40
CA PRO A 42 7.15 -5.13 21.28
C PRO A 42 6.21 -4.94 20.10
N ALA A 43 6.77 -4.66 18.92
CA ALA A 43 5.99 -4.47 17.72
C ALA A 43 5.02 -5.65 17.58
N LYS A 44 3.71 -5.35 17.47
CA LYS A 44 2.70 -6.40 17.30
C LYS A 44 3.08 -7.24 16.08
N ALA A 45 3.11 -8.56 16.24
CA ALA A 45 3.37 -9.46 15.14
C ALA A 45 2.44 -9.12 13.96
N ILE A 46 3.01 -8.99 12.79
CA ILE A 46 2.26 -8.72 11.56
C ILE A 46 1.75 -10.07 11.05
N ASP A 47 0.44 -10.19 10.91
CA ASP A 47 -0.21 -11.40 10.40
C ASP A 47 0.19 -11.69 8.95
N SER A 48 0.07 -12.93 8.50
CA SER A 48 0.30 -13.29 7.09
C SER A 48 -0.64 -12.54 6.15
N GLY A 49 -0.17 -12.21 4.96
CA GLY A 49 -0.96 -11.49 3.96
C GLY A 49 -0.14 -10.64 2.99
N LEU A 50 -0.87 -9.91 2.16
CA LEU A 50 -0.32 -8.92 1.22
C LEU A 50 -0.49 -7.51 1.78
N TYR A 51 0.60 -6.77 1.88
CA TYR A 51 0.64 -5.42 2.42
C TYR A 51 1.09 -4.42 1.36
N ILE A 52 0.26 -3.41 1.12
CA ILE A 52 0.58 -2.31 0.20
C ILE A 52 1.25 -1.22 1.02
N VAL A 53 2.49 -0.90 0.69
CA VAL A 53 3.30 0.07 1.45
C VAL A 53 3.70 1.22 0.55
N ALA A 54 3.27 2.43 0.92
CA ALA A 54 3.68 3.64 0.22
C ALA A 54 5.15 3.95 0.53
N THR A 55 5.88 4.38 -0.51
CA THR A 55 7.29 4.79 -0.44
C THR A 55 7.42 6.31 -0.59
N PRO A 56 8.55 6.92 -0.20
CA PRO A 56 8.75 8.36 -0.29
C PRO A 56 8.65 8.90 -1.72
N ILE A 57 8.14 10.12 -1.85
CA ILE A 57 8.02 10.84 -3.14
C ILE A 57 9.04 11.97 -3.28
N GLY A 58 10.20 11.85 -2.63
CA GLY A 58 11.29 12.85 -2.70
C GLY A 58 11.95 13.11 -1.36
N ASN A 59 11.33 12.74 -0.23
CA ASN A 59 11.92 12.89 1.09
C ASN A 59 11.84 11.57 1.87
N LEU A 60 12.98 10.98 2.19
CA LEU A 60 13.05 9.71 2.93
C LEU A 60 12.42 9.77 4.33
N ALA A 61 12.34 10.97 4.93
CA ALA A 61 11.70 11.18 6.23
C ALA A 61 10.17 10.99 6.22
N ASP A 62 9.54 10.93 5.03
CA ASP A 62 8.10 10.71 4.89
C ASP A 62 7.69 9.24 5.07
N MET A 63 8.64 8.34 5.33
CA MET A 63 8.33 6.96 5.70
C MET A 63 7.69 6.89 7.08
N SER A 64 6.47 6.37 7.15
CA SER A 64 5.86 6.10 8.45
C SER A 64 6.56 4.94 9.16
N GLN A 65 6.61 4.99 10.51
CA GLN A 65 7.18 3.89 11.30
C GLN A 65 6.50 2.55 10.98
N ARG A 66 5.17 2.56 10.81
CA ARG A 66 4.41 1.36 10.45
C ARG A 66 4.82 0.77 9.09
N ALA A 67 5.12 1.62 8.10
CA ALA A 67 5.65 1.17 6.81
C ALA A 67 7.03 0.51 6.96
N ILE A 68 7.91 1.10 7.78
CA ILE A 68 9.23 0.55 8.08
C ILE A 68 9.10 -0.82 8.79
N ASP A 69 8.18 -0.93 9.74
CA ASP A 69 7.95 -2.19 10.49
C ASP A 69 7.40 -3.29 9.57
N MET A 70 6.52 -2.96 8.62
CA MET A 70 6.04 -3.89 7.61
C MET A 70 7.18 -4.36 6.69
N LEU A 71 8.04 -3.45 6.22
CA LEU A 71 9.22 -3.82 5.44
C LEU A 71 10.18 -4.71 6.25
N ARG A 72 10.32 -4.42 7.55
CA ARG A 72 11.15 -5.23 8.46
C ARG A 72 10.58 -6.62 8.68
N ALA A 73 9.27 -6.77 8.77
CA ALA A 73 8.59 -8.04 8.95
C ALA A 73 8.45 -8.85 7.64
N ALA A 74 8.62 -8.23 6.47
CA ALA A 74 8.38 -8.87 5.19
C ALA A 74 9.28 -10.11 4.98
N ASP A 75 8.68 -11.22 4.59
CA ASP A 75 9.37 -12.42 4.09
C ASP A 75 9.81 -12.23 2.63
N LEU A 76 9.01 -11.46 1.88
CA LEU A 76 9.27 -11.14 0.49
C LEU A 76 8.71 -9.76 0.14
N ILE A 77 9.49 -8.96 -0.60
CA ILE A 77 9.03 -7.67 -1.09
C ILE A 77 8.86 -7.75 -2.61
N ALA A 78 7.64 -7.52 -3.08
CA ALA A 78 7.34 -7.32 -4.49
C ALA A 78 7.67 -5.86 -4.84
N VAL A 79 8.53 -5.66 -5.85
CA VAL A 79 9.13 -4.36 -6.18
C VAL A 79 8.96 -4.06 -7.66
N GLU A 80 8.78 -2.81 -8.01
CA GLU A 80 8.77 -2.37 -9.40
C GLU A 80 10.21 -2.41 -9.98
N ASP A 81 11.13 -1.65 -9.37
CA ASP A 81 12.56 -1.71 -9.66
C ASP A 81 13.36 -2.04 -8.39
N SER A 82 14.03 -3.19 -8.41
CA SER A 82 14.86 -3.65 -7.29
C SER A 82 16.03 -2.73 -6.96
N ARG A 83 16.50 -1.92 -7.92
CA ARG A 83 17.59 -0.96 -7.72
C ARG A 83 17.11 0.23 -6.91
N VAL A 84 15.89 0.71 -7.16
CA VAL A 84 15.28 1.83 -6.44
C VAL A 84 14.93 1.40 -5.02
N THR A 85 14.16 0.32 -4.89
CA THR A 85 13.80 -0.23 -3.57
C THR A 85 15.03 -0.67 -2.78
N GLY A 86 16.08 -1.20 -3.45
CA GLY A 86 17.33 -1.57 -2.79
C GLY A 86 18.03 -0.40 -2.09
N LYS A 87 18.00 0.81 -2.70
CA LYS A 87 18.54 2.03 -2.07
C LYS A 87 17.73 2.42 -0.83
N LEU A 88 16.40 2.33 -0.89
CA LEU A 88 15.51 2.59 0.24
C LEU A 88 15.79 1.60 1.39
N LEU A 89 15.84 0.31 1.11
CA LEU A 89 16.13 -0.71 2.12
C LEU A 89 17.51 -0.53 2.74
N HIS A 90 18.51 -0.19 1.94
CA HIS A 90 19.85 0.12 2.44
C HIS A 90 19.83 1.34 3.40
N HIS A 91 19.12 2.41 3.04
CA HIS A 91 18.95 3.58 3.91
C HIS A 91 18.29 3.22 5.25
N LEU A 92 17.31 2.30 5.22
CA LEU A 92 16.60 1.81 6.42
C LEU A 92 17.40 0.75 7.20
N GLY A 93 18.60 0.37 6.75
CA GLY A 93 19.40 -0.70 7.36
C GLY A 93 18.76 -2.09 7.24
N LEU A 94 17.91 -2.30 6.23
CA LEU A 94 17.18 -3.55 6.02
C LEU A 94 17.79 -4.36 4.87
N LYS A 95 17.90 -5.69 5.09
CA LYS A 95 18.31 -6.65 4.06
C LYS A 95 17.18 -7.65 3.86
N LYS A 96 16.47 -7.56 2.72
CA LYS A 96 15.26 -8.33 2.43
C LYS A 96 15.33 -8.98 1.06
N ARG A 97 14.61 -10.10 0.92
CA ARG A 97 14.39 -10.73 -0.38
C ARG A 97 13.43 -9.85 -1.20
N MET A 98 13.80 -9.57 -2.44
CA MET A 98 12.99 -8.81 -3.38
C MET A 98 12.65 -9.67 -4.58
N ARG A 99 11.45 -9.48 -5.14
CA ARG A 99 11.02 -10.06 -6.42
C ARG A 99 10.44 -8.97 -7.29
N PRO A 100 10.97 -8.74 -8.49
CA PRO A 100 10.36 -7.82 -9.44
C PRO A 100 8.92 -8.22 -9.75
N TYR A 101 8.02 -7.25 -9.73
CA TYR A 101 6.62 -7.41 -10.09
C TYR A 101 6.11 -6.14 -10.77
N HIS A 102 5.62 -6.28 -12.00
CA HIS A 102 5.10 -5.20 -12.84
C HIS A 102 3.88 -5.69 -13.63
N ASP A 103 3.20 -4.82 -14.35
CA ASP A 103 1.95 -5.16 -15.06
C ASP A 103 2.09 -6.27 -16.11
N HIS A 104 3.32 -6.49 -16.61
CA HIS A 104 3.65 -7.57 -17.55
C HIS A 104 4.18 -8.84 -16.87
N SER A 105 4.24 -8.88 -15.54
CA SER A 105 4.64 -10.09 -14.81
C SER A 105 3.68 -11.24 -15.10
N SER A 106 4.23 -12.44 -15.19
CA SER A 106 3.49 -13.65 -15.52
C SER A 106 2.53 -14.04 -14.40
N GLU A 107 1.58 -14.94 -14.73
CA GLU A 107 0.74 -15.56 -13.68
C GLU A 107 1.57 -16.34 -12.68
N ALA A 108 2.61 -17.05 -13.14
CA ALA A 108 3.50 -17.79 -12.26
C ALA A 108 4.24 -16.87 -11.25
N ASP A 109 4.61 -15.64 -11.66
CA ASP A 109 5.20 -14.68 -10.74
C ASP A 109 4.20 -14.22 -9.67
N ARG A 110 2.95 -13.97 -10.08
CA ARG A 110 1.86 -13.62 -9.16
C ARG A 110 1.57 -14.76 -8.19
N ASP A 111 1.45 -15.98 -8.68
CA ASP A 111 1.14 -17.16 -7.87
C ASP A 111 2.25 -17.45 -6.86
N ALA A 112 3.51 -17.23 -7.23
CA ALA A 112 4.63 -17.35 -6.31
C ALA A 112 4.59 -16.32 -5.17
N LEU A 113 4.13 -15.08 -5.43
CA LEU A 113 3.91 -14.07 -4.40
C LEU A 113 2.74 -14.46 -3.48
N LEU A 114 1.64 -14.94 -4.07
CA LEU A 114 0.46 -15.38 -3.33
C LEU A 114 0.75 -16.60 -2.46
N ALA A 115 1.58 -17.53 -2.94
CA ALA A 115 2.00 -18.69 -2.16
C ALA A 115 2.72 -18.27 -0.87
N VAL A 116 3.61 -17.26 -0.94
CA VAL A 116 4.26 -16.72 0.26
C VAL A 116 3.26 -15.96 1.14
N ALA A 117 2.35 -15.18 0.55
CA ALA A 117 1.39 -14.36 1.30
C ALA A 117 0.35 -15.17 2.10
N ARG A 118 0.15 -16.46 1.80
CA ARG A 118 -0.77 -17.34 2.55
C ARG A 118 -0.30 -17.56 4.00
N ASP A 119 0.98 -17.77 4.18
CA ASP A 119 1.56 -18.18 5.48
C ASP A 119 2.59 -17.15 6.00
N GLY A 120 2.94 -16.15 5.20
CA GLY A 120 3.94 -15.14 5.48
C GLY A 120 3.53 -13.74 5.05
N VAL A 121 4.43 -12.80 5.23
CA VAL A 121 4.23 -11.37 4.98
C VAL A 121 4.84 -11.01 3.63
N VAL A 122 3.99 -10.67 2.66
CA VAL A 122 4.42 -10.09 1.38
C VAL A 122 4.12 -8.59 1.38
N VAL A 123 5.11 -7.78 1.07
CA VAL A 123 4.95 -6.33 0.93
C VAL A 123 5.07 -5.96 -0.55
N LEU A 124 4.13 -5.19 -1.08
CA LEU A 124 4.20 -4.57 -2.40
C LEU A 124 4.58 -3.10 -2.24
N VAL A 125 5.61 -2.68 -2.96
CA VAL A 125 6.04 -1.28 -3.07
C VAL A 125 6.18 -0.89 -4.54
N SER A 126 5.94 0.39 -4.84
CA SER A 126 6.33 1.04 -6.10
C SER A 126 7.63 1.84 -5.91
N ASP A 127 8.16 2.37 -6.98
CA ASP A 127 9.40 3.16 -6.96
C ASP A 127 9.22 4.45 -6.16
N ALA A 128 8.02 5.07 -6.19
CA ALA A 128 7.70 6.24 -5.39
C ALA A 128 6.18 6.36 -5.17
N GLY A 129 5.76 6.69 -3.96
CA GLY A 129 4.36 6.93 -3.62
C GLY A 129 3.59 5.66 -3.26
N THR A 130 2.28 5.71 -3.49
CA THR A 130 1.34 4.64 -3.14
C THR A 130 1.19 3.69 -4.33
N PRO A 131 1.55 2.40 -4.20
CA PRO A 131 1.36 1.40 -5.26
C PRO A 131 -0.08 1.35 -5.78
N LEU A 132 -0.29 0.87 -6.98
CA LEU A 132 -1.55 0.75 -7.73
C LEU A 132 -2.09 2.08 -8.30
N ILE A 133 -1.62 3.21 -7.87
CA ILE A 133 -2.08 4.53 -8.35
C ILE A 133 -1.20 4.97 -9.53
N SER A 134 -1.52 4.57 -10.73
CA SER A 134 -0.70 4.59 -11.95
C SER A 134 0.58 3.75 -11.86
N ASP A 135 0.60 2.80 -10.95
CA ASP A 135 1.69 1.88 -10.66
C ASP A 135 1.21 0.43 -10.74
N PRO A 136 2.11 -0.55 -10.91
CA PRO A 136 1.76 -1.96 -10.91
C PRO A 136 1.12 -2.44 -9.59
N GLY A 137 0.33 -3.52 -9.68
CA GLY A 137 -0.16 -4.20 -8.48
C GLY A 137 -1.63 -4.58 -8.49
N TYR A 138 -2.46 -3.96 -9.34
CA TYR A 138 -3.90 -4.24 -9.39
C TYR A 138 -4.21 -5.74 -9.51
N LYS A 139 -3.55 -6.43 -10.46
CA LYS A 139 -3.76 -7.88 -10.69
C LYS A 139 -3.37 -8.73 -9.48
N LEU A 140 -2.31 -8.34 -8.76
CA LEU A 140 -1.86 -9.05 -7.55
C LEU A 140 -2.87 -8.89 -6.42
N VAL A 141 -3.31 -7.66 -6.15
CA VAL A 141 -4.30 -7.37 -5.11
C VAL A 141 -5.62 -8.07 -5.39
N ARG A 142 -6.07 -8.03 -6.64
CA ARG A 142 -7.29 -8.75 -7.07
C ARG A 142 -7.18 -10.24 -6.81
N ALA A 143 -6.10 -10.88 -7.27
CA ALA A 143 -5.88 -12.31 -7.11
C ALA A 143 -5.70 -12.72 -5.63
N ALA A 144 -5.05 -11.88 -4.80
CA ALA A 144 -4.95 -12.10 -3.37
C ALA A 144 -6.34 -12.15 -2.72
N ARG A 145 -7.22 -11.21 -3.07
CA ARG A 145 -8.59 -11.16 -2.56
C ARG A 145 -9.43 -12.36 -3.03
N GLU A 146 -9.34 -12.71 -4.31
CA GLU A 146 -10.00 -13.88 -4.88
C GLU A 146 -9.53 -15.19 -4.20
N ALA A 147 -8.27 -15.24 -3.77
CA ALA A 147 -7.69 -16.38 -3.03
C ALA A 147 -7.95 -16.36 -1.52
N GLY A 148 -8.71 -15.38 -0.99
CA GLY A 148 -9.00 -15.23 0.44
C GLY A 148 -7.79 -14.80 1.28
N ILE A 149 -6.72 -14.28 0.65
CA ILE A 149 -5.53 -13.77 1.34
C ILE A 149 -5.85 -12.37 1.88
N ALA A 150 -5.49 -12.12 3.13
CA ALA A 150 -5.65 -10.81 3.75
C ALA A 150 -4.85 -9.75 2.98
N VAL A 151 -5.50 -8.63 2.67
CA VAL A 151 -4.86 -7.46 2.02
C VAL A 151 -5.02 -6.25 2.92
N SER A 152 -3.91 -5.60 3.23
CA SER A 152 -3.89 -4.40 4.08
C SER A 152 -2.94 -3.35 3.50
N THR A 153 -2.93 -2.14 4.09
CA THR A 153 -2.07 -1.06 3.62
C THR A 153 -1.42 -0.30 4.78
N ALA A 154 -0.18 0.15 4.57
CA ALA A 154 0.41 1.24 5.31
C ALA A 154 0.25 2.52 4.48
N PRO A 155 -0.71 3.40 4.81
CA PRO A 155 -0.87 4.67 4.12
C PRO A 155 0.41 5.51 4.23
N GLY A 156 0.67 6.29 3.20
CA GLY A 156 1.86 7.14 3.18
C GLY A 156 1.81 8.15 2.05
N ALA A 157 2.97 8.48 1.51
CA ALA A 157 3.12 9.52 0.53
C ALA A 157 2.29 9.27 -0.75
N SER A 158 1.63 10.32 -1.21
CA SER A 158 0.89 10.36 -2.47
C SER A 158 1.08 11.72 -3.13
N ALA A 159 1.68 11.74 -4.32
CA ALA A 159 1.93 12.98 -5.05
C ALA A 159 0.64 13.73 -5.38
N VAL A 160 -0.43 12.99 -5.70
CA VAL A 160 -1.75 13.57 -6.01
C VAL A 160 -2.30 14.33 -4.80
N ILE A 161 -2.32 13.69 -3.64
CA ILE A 161 -2.85 14.29 -2.42
C ILE A 161 -1.96 15.44 -1.95
N ALA A 162 -0.63 15.27 -2.02
CA ALA A 162 0.31 16.33 -1.68
C ALA A 162 0.12 17.58 -2.57
N ALA A 163 -0.04 17.39 -3.88
CA ALA A 163 -0.29 18.49 -4.81
C ALA A 163 -1.63 19.17 -4.55
N LEU A 164 -2.69 18.42 -4.31
CA LEU A 164 -4.01 18.97 -3.99
C LEU A 164 -3.98 19.79 -2.70
N SER A 165 -3.31 19.30 -1.65
CA SER A 165 -3.28 19.97 -0.35
C SER A 165 -2.59 21.35 -0.38
N ILE A 166 -1.70 21.60 -1.34
CA ILE A 166 -0.98 22.89 -1.48
C ILE A 166 -1.49 23.73 -2.66
N SER A 167 -2.45 23.23 -3.45
CA SER A 167 -2.92 23.89 -4.69
C SER A 167 -3.72 25.16 -4.44
N GLY A 168 -4.35 25.31 -3.27
CA GLY A 168 -5.34 26.37 -3.00
C GLY A 168 -6.64 26.24 -3.78
N LEU A 169 -6.87 25.12 -4.47
CA LEU A 169 -8.11 24.84 -5.21
C LEU A 169 -9.10 24.09 -4.31
N PRO A 170 -10.43 24.15 -4.62
CA PRO A 170 -11.41 23.28 -3.98
C PRO A 170 -11.05 21.80 -4.19
N THR A 171 -10.98 21.03 -3.11
CA THR A 171 -10.49 19.63 -3.13
C THR A 171 -11.57 18.59 -2.81
N ASP A 172 -12.80 19.03 -2.58
CA ASP A 172 -13.96 18.18 -2.26
C ASP A 172 -14.32 17.20 -3.39
N ARG A 173 -13.95 17.55 -4.62
CA ARG A 173 -14.09 16.67 -5.80
C ARG A 173 -12.92 16.85 -6.74
N PHE A 174 -12.25 15.77 -7.09
CA PHE A 174 -11.20 15.76 -8.09
C PHE A 174 -11.20 14.45 -8.88
N LEU A 175 -10.66 14.48 -10.09
CA LEU A 175 -10.49 13.32 -10.95
C LEU A 175 -8.99 13.07 -11.14
N PHE A 176 -8.52 11.88 -10.79
CA PHE A 176 -7.20 11.41 -11.17
C PHE A 176 -7.28 10.72 -12.53
N ALA A 177 -6.82 11.40 -13.58
CA ALA A 177 -6.88 10.92 -14.96
C ALA A 177 -5.62 10.15 -15.39
N GLY A 178 -4.69 9.87 -14.49
CA GLY A 178 -3.40 9.27 -14.78
C GLY A 178 -2.38 10.29 -15.31
N PHE A 179 -1.32 9.78 -15.96
CA PHE A 179 -0.28 10.62 -16.54
C PHE A 179 -0.74 11.29 -17.84
N LEU A 180 -0.30 12.51 -18.03
CA LEU A 180 -0.49 13.22 -19.30
C LEU A 180 0.28 12.51 -20.41
N PRO A 181 -0.20 12.58 -21.67
CA PRO A 181 0.54 12.06 -22.82
C PRO A 181 1.92 12.72 -22.91
N SER A 182 2.97 11.91 -23.05
CA SER A 182 4.35 12.39 -23.13
C SER A 182 4.68 13.16 -24.44
N LYS A 183 3.80 13.07 -25.44
CA LYS A 183 3.90 13.80 -26.70
C LYS A 183 2.62 14.59 -26.92
N ALA A 184 2.74 15.91 -27.08
CA ALA A 184 1.66 16.69 -27.65
C ALA A 184 1.37 16.11 -29.06
N LYS A 185 0.17 15.58 -29.29
CA LYS A 185 -0.27 15.37 -30.66
C LYS A 185 -0.46 16.75 -31.26
N ALA A 186 0.39 17.07 -32.25
CA ALA A 186 0.22 18.24 -33.09
C ALA A 186 -1.12 18.14 -33.84
#